data_cac790dd57a140d24771711ce9f08f41
#
_entry.id   cac790dd57a140d24771711ce9f08f41
#
_cell.length_a   1.000
_cell.length_b   1.000
_cell.length_c   1.000
_cell.angle_alpha   90.00
_cell.angle_beta   90.00
_cell.angle_gamma   90.00
#
_symmetry.space_group_name_H-M   'P 1'
#
loop_
_entity.id
_entity.type
_entity.pdbx_description
1 polymer ?
#
loop_
_entity_poly.entity_id
_entity_poly.type
_entity_poly.pdbx_seq_one_letter_code
_entity_poly.pdbx_strand_id
1 'polypeptide(L)'
;MKQTKLTGRIVVPSDPGYDIARINLNLSIPKLPCIIVFCQNKNDVCNALKWAREHHVPFRLRSGRHSYENFSLLNHGLIIDVSEMKKITVNTRNLTATIEAGANLGTVYKKLWKYGVTIPAGTSASVGIVGLTLGGGIGMLSRLFGLTCDQLVEVEIVQACGKFGAKIIRASEQENSNLFWACRGGGGGGNFGIVTSLTFRVHPIQNVSIFSLTWEWKDFIAAFQAWQNWAPYIDERLTSSIELFPKQRNKIEVKGEFVGSPSELYPLLSPLLETGNPSLFIDEVPYIKAVQFFNSGNIPEKFKRSGSYVYKPIPLKGIQIMQYFLSHAPNKDASIWHQSLVGAVENISPNETAYFHRKAIIAQEYITSWKCDVEENRNIR
;
A
#
# COMPACT_ATOMS: atom_id res chain seq x y z
N MET A 1 35.09 -11.96 -22.39
CA MET A 1 34.55 -11.16 -21.26
C MET A 1 34.37 -12.07 -20.05
N LYS A 2 34.67 -11.59 -18.84
CA LYS A 2 34.43 -12.38 -17.63
C LYS A 2 32.91 -12.47 -17.42
N GLN A 3 32.38 -13.71 -17.32
CA GLN A 3 30.96 -13.98 -17.13
C GLN A 3 30.49 -13.39 -15.80
N THR A 4 29.35 -12.66 -15.80
CA THR A 4 28.78 -12.10 -14.56
C THR A 4 28.29 -13.23 -13.66
N LYS A 5 28.58 -13.17 -12.37
CA LYS A 5 28.08 -14.13 -11.38
C LYS A 5 26.90 -13.50 -10.61
N LEU A 6 25.89 -14.29 -10.31
CA LEU A 6 24.89 -13.90 -9.32
C LEU A 6 25.56 -13.78 -7.96
N THR A 7 25.25 -12.68 -7.24
CA THR A 7 25.69 -12.44 -5.87
C THR A 7 24.47 -12.15 -4.98
N GLY A 8 24.64 -12.27 -3.67
CA GLY A 8 23.53 -12.30 -2.71
C GLY A 8 23.16 -13.74 -2.36
N ARG A 9 22.08 -13.92 -1.60
CA ARG A 9 21.58 -15.25 -1.22
C ARG A 9 20.71 -15.82 -2.34
N ILE A 10 21.11 -16.97 -2.86
CA ILE A 10 20.42 -17.64 -3.97
C ILE A 10 19.59 -18.80 -3.43
N VAL A 11 18.38 -18.98 -3.97
CA VAL A 11 17.48 -20.09 -3.68
C VAL A 11 16.97 -20.68 -4.99
N VAL A 12 17.09 -22.02 -5.14
CA VAL A 12 16.65 -22.79 -6.30
C VAL A 12 15.65 -23.88 -5.89
N PRO A 13 14.90 -24.50 -6.82
CA PRO A 13 13.86 -25.49 -6.50
C PRO A 13 14.30 -26.69 -5.66
N SER A 14 15.58 -27.06 -5.72
CA SER A 14 16.15 -28.15 -4.90
C SER A 14 16.45 -27.77 -3.44
N ASP A 15 16.37 -26.48 -3.10
CA ASP A 15 16.69 -26.03 -1.74
C ASP A 15 15.49 -26.24 -0.79
N PRO A 16 15.72 -26.69 0.47
CA PRO A 16 14.65 -26.93 1.43
C PRO A 16 13.78 -25.69 1.74
N GLY A 17 14.32 -24.49 1.57
CA GLY A 17 13.63 -23.22 1.80
C GLY A 17 12.86 -22.66 0.59
N TYR A 18 12.86 -23.36 -0.56
CA TYR A 18 12.31 -22.84 -1.80
C TYR A 18 10.82 -22.50 -1.73
N ASP A 19 10.01 -23.38 -1.15
CA ASP A 19 8.56 -23.17 -1.06
C ASP A 19 8.21 -21.95 -0.24
N ILE A 20 8.92 -21.66 0.84
CA ILE A 20 8.75 -20.44 1.63
C ILE A 20 9.28 -19.22 0.86
N ALA A 21 10.41 -19.37 0.18
CA ALA A 21 11.04 -18.28 -0.56
C ALA A 21 10.19 -17.79 -1.74
N ARG A 22 9.47 -18.66 -2.44
CA ARG A 22 8.66 -18.32 -3.62
C ARG A 22 7.27 -17.73 -3.29
N ILE A 23 6.78 -17.85 -2.07
CA ILE A 23 5.43 -17.42 -1.70
C ILE A 23 5.33 -15.88 -1.64
N ASN A 24 4.22 -15.35 -2.19
CA ASN A 24 3.71 -14.00 -1.99
C ASN A 24 2.41 -14.03 -1.16
N LEU A 25 1.84 -12.86 -0.90
CA LEU A 25 0.61 -12.73 -0.12
C LEU A 25 -0.57 -13.49 -0.76
N ASN A 26 -0.75 -13.41 -2.09
CA ASN A 26 -1.84 -14.09 -2.77
C ASN A 26 -1.45 -15.52 -3.17
N LEU A 27 -2.05 -16.50 -2.50
CA LEU A 27 -1.83 -17.92 -2.76
C LEU A 27 -2.67 -18.49 -3.91
N SER A 28 -3.64 -17.72 -4.46
CA SER A 28 -4.51 -18.19 -5.55
C SER A 28 -3.81 -18.26 -6.92
N ILE A 29 -2.63 -17.63 -7.05
CA ILE A 29 -1.88 -17.55 -8.31
C ILE A 29 -0.43 -18.05 -8.05
N PRO A 30 -0.23 -19.35 -7.85
CA PRO A 30 1.10 -19.90 -7.59
C PRO A 30 2.02 -19.76 -8.83
N LYS A 31 3.30 -19.49 -8.58
CA LYS A 31 4.34 -19.43 -9.62
C LYS A 31 5.58 -20.21 -9.15
N LEU A 32 6.32 -20.74 -10.11
CA LEU A 32 7.50 -21.59 -9.90
C LEU A 32 8.73 -20.96 -10.60
N PRO A 33 9.41 -20.00 -9.97
CA PRO A 33 10.65 -19.43 -10.48
C PRO A 33 11.78 -20.47 -10.47
N CYS A 34 12.70 -20.39 -11.43
CA CYS A 34 13.89 -21.26 -11.43
C CYS A 34 14.95 -20.79 -10.42
N ILE A 35 15.03 -19.48 -10.18
CA ILE A 35 16.04 -18.89 -9.31
C ILE A 35 15.38 -17.72 -8.57
N ILE A 36 15.64 -17.60 -7.29
CA ILE A 36 15.35 -16.42 -6.49
C ILE A 36 16.68 -15.89 -5.93
N VAL A 37 17.07 -14.68 -6.29
CA VAL A 37 18.25 -14.01 -5.71
C VAL A 37 17.80 -12.92 -4.75
N PHE A 38 18.12 -13.09 -3.48
CA PHE A 38 17.92 -12.10 -2.43
C PHE A 38 19.13 -11.16 -2.42
N CYS A 39 18.95 -9.97 -2.98
CA CYS A 39 19.98 -8.93 -3.02
C CYS A 39 20.12 -8.26 -1.65
N GLN A 40 21.36 -8.12 -1.18
CA GLN A 40 21.68 -7.50 0.12
C GLN A 40 22.19 -6.07 -0.04
N ASN A 41 22.56 -5.70 -1.27
CA ASN A 41 23.03 -4.37 -1.62
C ASN A 41 22.81 -4.09 -3.12
N LYS A 42 23.04 -2.84 -3.53
CA LYS A 42 22.84 -2.42 -4.93
C LYS A 42 23.77 -3.08 -5.94
N ASN A 43 24.94 -3.57 -5.53
CA ASN A 43 25.84 -4.29 -6.42
C ASN A 43 25.27 -5.67 -6.77
N ASP A 44 24.61 -6.35 -5.80
CA ASP A 44 23.90 -7.60 -6.07
C ASP A 44 22.78 -7.38 -7.08
N VAL A 45 22.04 -6.28 -6.97
CA VAL A 45 21.00 -5.89 -7.93
C VAL A 45 21.59 -5.68 -9.33
N CYS A 46 22.70 -4.95 -9.43
CA CYS A 46 23.42 -4.77 -10.70
C CYS A 46 23.85 -6.10 -11.29
N ASN A 47 24.42 -6.99 -10.49
CA ASN A 47 24.89 -8.29 -10.94
C ASN A 47 23.73 -9.20 -11.39
N ALA A 48 22.61 -9.20 -10.65
CA ALA A 48 21.44 -9.97 -11.01
C ALA A 48 20.83 -9.49 -12.35
N LEU A 49 20.74 -8.17 -12.55
CA LEU A 49 20.26 -7.59 -13.80
C LEU A 49 21.18 -7.91 -15.00
N LYS A 50 22.50 -7.78 -14.81
CA LYS A 50 23.50 -8.16 -15.84
C LYS A 50 23.41 -9.63 -16.18
N TRP A 51 23.39 -10.48 -15.17
CA TRP A 51 23.32 -11.94 -15.33
C TRP A 51 22.06 -12.34 -16.11
N ALA A 52 20.89 -11.82 -15.73
CA ALA A 52 19.65 -12.12 -16.43
C ALA A 52 19.70 -11.74 -17.92
N ARG A 53 20.32 -10.59 -18.25
CA ARG A 53 20.47 -10.11 -19.62
C ARG A 53 21.51 -10.90 -20.43
N GLU A 54 22.64 -11.27 -19.83
CA GLU A 54 23.69 -12.10 -20.45
C GLU A 54 23.19 -13.51 -20.80
N HIS A 55 22.33 -14.08 -19.94
CA HIS A 55 21.80 -15.42 -20.11
C HIS A 55 20.40 -15.47 -20.76
N HIS A 56 19.86 -14.29 -21.15
CA HIS A 56 18.52 -14.15 -21.73
C HIS A 56 17.41 -14.76 -20.84
N VAL A 57 17.57 -14.70 -19.52
CA VAL A 57 16.60 -15.21 -18.55
C VAL A 57 15.55 -14.14 -18.24
N PRO A 58 14.26 -14.42 -18.44
CA PRO A 58 13.21 -13.49 -18.03
C PRO A 58 13.21 -13.33 -16.51
N PHE A 59 12.93 -12.11 -16.04
CA PHE A 59 12.95 -11.83 -14.61
C PHE A 59 11.78 -10.97 -14.14
N ARG A 60 11.52 -10.99 -12.83
CA ARG A 60 10.60 -10.10 -12.12
C ARG A 60 11.28 -9.54 -10.88
N LEU A 61 10.78 -8.40 -10.43
CA LEU A 61 11.26 -7.69 -9.25
C LEU A 61 10.33 -7.93 -8.09
N ARG A 62 10.89 -8.13 -6.90
CA ARG A 62 10.12 -8.35 -5.70
C ARG A 62 10.74 -7.63 -4.50
N SER A 63 9.87 -7.01 -3.68
CA SER A 63 10.23 -6.37 -2.41
C SER A 63 9.32 -6.91 -1.29
N GLY A 64 8.18 -6.27 -1.02
CA GLY A 64 7.26 -6.61 0.07
C GLY A 64 6.31 -7.79 -0.18
N ARG A 65 6.33 -8.44 -1.33
CA ARG A 65 5.49 -9.61 -1.69
C ARG A 65 3.98 -9.36 -1.69
N HIS A 66 3.53 -8.10 -1.85
CA HIS A 66 2.14 -7.66 -1.78
C HIS A 66 1.45 -7.46 -3.15
N SER A 67 2.02 -7.95 -4.24
CA SER A 67 1.36 -7.89 -5.55
C SER A 67 0.12 -8.81 -5.55
N TYR A 68 -1.07 -8.23 -5.67
CA TYR A 68 -2.35 -8.96 -5.64
C TYR A 68 -2.49 -9.96 -6.79
N GLU A 69 -1.98 -9.60 -7.97
CA GLU A 69 -1.98 -10.47 -9.17
C GLU A 69 -0.66 -11.24 -9.35
N ASN A 70 0.21 -11.25 -8.34
CA ASN A 70 1.53 -11.90 -8.38
C ASN A 70 2.41 -11.49 -9.57
N PHE A 71 2.30 -10.23 -10.05
CA PHE A 71 3.16 -9.69 -11.13
C PHE A 71 4.65 -9.67 -10.76
N SER A 72 4.98 -9.75 -9.49
CA SER A 72 6.35 -9.85 -9.00
C SER A 72 6.93 -11.28 -9.03
N LEU A 73 6.19 -12.24 -9.58
CA LEU A 73 6.60 -13.63 -9.77
C LEU A 73 6.43 -14.06 -11.24
N LEU A 74 7.17 -15.07 -11.65
CA LEU A 74 7.00 -15.74 -12.95
C LEU A 74 7.40 -17.21 -12.83
N ASN A 75 6.94 -18.02 -13.78
CA ASN A 75 7.41 -19.39 -13.96
C ASN A 75 8.72 -19.40 -14.76
N HIS A 76 9.60 -20.33 -14.45
CA HIS A 76 10.81 -20.62 -15.22
C HIS A 76 11.76 -19.43 -15.47
N GLY A 77 11.82 -18.48 -14.52
CA GLY A 77 12.68 -17.31 -14.62
C GLY A 77 13.33 -16.93 -13.29
N LEU A 78 13.95 -15.77 -13.27
CA LEU A 78 14.66 -15.20 -12.13
C LEU A 78 13.76 -14.24 -11.35
N ILE A 79 13.73 -14.33 -10.02
CA ILE A 79 13.23 -13.29 -9.13
C ILE A 79 14.43 -12.52 -8.56
N ILE A 80 14.48 -11.22 -8.84
CA ILE A 80 15.40 -10.29 -8.19
C ILE A 80 14.66 -9.72 -6.99
N ASP A 81 14.98 -10.23 -5.80
CA ASP A 81 14.30 -9.88 -4.54
C ASP A 81 15.18 -8.94 -3.73
N VAL A 82 14.66 -7.74 -3.45
CA VAL A 82 15.38 -6.72 -2.67
C VAL A 82 14.96 -6.70 -1.20
N SER A 83 14.17 -7.67 -0.74
CA SER A 83 13.60 -7.68 0.62
C SER A 83 14.62 -7.77 1.75
N GLU A 84 15.89 -8.07 1.46
CA GLU A 84 16.98 -8.07 2.46
C GLU A 84 17.68 -6.72 2.60
N MET A 85 17.42 -5.74 1.71
CA MET A 85 17.93 -4.37 1.77
C MET A 85 17.03 -3.51 2.67
N LYS A 86 17.34 -3.41 3.97
CA LYS A 86 16.41 -2.85 4.98
C LYS A 86 16.96 -1.65 5.77
N LYS A 87 18.10 -1.09 5.37
CA LYS A 87 18.69 0.05 6.08
C LYS A 87 17.79 1.27 6.01
N ILE A 88 17.63 1.96 7.14
CA ILE A 88 16.84 3.19 7.26
C ILE A 88 17.71 4.22 8.00
N THR A 89 17.97 5.35 7.35
CA THR A 89 18.73 6.46 7.90
C THR A 89 17.83 7.70 7.99
N VAL A 90 17.75 8.30 9.16
CA VAL A 90 16.94 9.51 9.42
C VAL A 90 17.85 10.69 9.62
N ASN A 91 17.60 11.79 8.92
CA ASN A 91 18.24 13.07 9.10
C ASN A 91 17.23 14.07 9.69
N THR A 92 17.29 14.26 10.98
CA THR A 92 16.37 15.15 11.72
C THR A 92 16.61 16.63 11.44
N ARG A 93 17.82 17.03 11.00
CA ARG A 93 18.12 18.43 10.66
C ARG A 93 17.39 18.84 9.38
N ASN A 94 17.39 17.97 8.39
CA ASN A 94 16.77 18.24 7.08
C ASN A 94 15.37 17.66 6.96
N LEU A 95 14.84 17.02 8.02
CA LEU A 95 13.55 16.30 8.03
C LEU A 95 13.43 15.36 6.84
N THR A 96 14.43 14.49 6.65
CA THR A 96 14.43 13.47 5.59
C THR A 96 14.78 12.10 6.14
N ALA A 97 14.31 11.06 5.43
CA ALA A 97 14.68 9.68 5.69
C ALA A 97 15.00 8.94 4.40
N THR A 98 16.18 8.30 4.34
CA THR A 98 16.55 7.39 3.25
C THR A 98 16.27 5.96 3.68
N ILE A 99 15.48 5.25 2.88
CA ILE A 99 14.93 3.93 3.17
C ILE A 99 15.29 2.98 2.04
N GLU A 100 15.99 1.89 2.33
CA GLU A 100 16.31 0.87 1.34
C GLU A 100 15.06 0.09 0.91
N ALA A 101 15.10 -0.42 -0.32
CA ALA A 101 13.97 -0.96 -1.06
C ALA A 101 13.28 -2.17 -0.42
N GLY A 102 13.95 -2.92 0.43
CA GLY A 102 13.42 -4.11 1.10
C GLY A 102 12.72 -3.82 2.43
N ALA A 103 12.69 -2.57 2.90
CA ALA A 103 12.01 -2.23 4.13
C ALA A 103 10.49 -2.34 3.97
N ASN A 104 9.82 -2.92 4.96
CA ASN A 104 8.37 -2.92 5.08
C ASN A 104 7.89 -1.76 5.97
N LEU A 105 6.63 -1.38 5.82
CA LEU A 105 6.05 -0.23 6.52
C LEU A 105 6.15 -0.35 8.04
N GLY A 106 5.96 -1.54 8.61
CA GLY A 106 6.08 -1.74 10.06
C GLY A 106 7.47 -1.41 10.58
N THR A 107 8.53 -1.76 9.82
CA THR A 107 9.92 -1.41 10.15
C THR A 107 10.15 0.09 9.95
N VAL A 108 9.61 0.67 8.87
CA VAL A 108 9.72 2.10 8.58
C VAL A 108 9.09 2.92 9.69
N TYR A 109 7.83 2.66 10.05
CA TYR A 109 7.13 3.39 11.11
C TYR A 109 7.85 3.28 12.47
N LYS A 110 8.25 2.06 12.86
CA LYS A 110 9.01 1.85 14.12
C LYS A 110 10.33 2.62 14.15
N LYS A 111 11.02 2.71 13.00
CA LYS A 111 12.29 3.45 12.93
C LYS A 111 12.06 4.95 12.97
N LEU A 112 11.11 5.49 12.19
CA LEU A 112 10.80 6.91 12.13
C LEU A 112 10.25 7.44 13.46
N TRP A 113 9.38 6.66 14.12
CA TRP A 113 8.83 6.97 15.44
C TRP A 113 9.89 7.26 16.50
N LYS A 114 11.03 6.55 16.47
CA LYS A 114 12.15 6.80 17.40
C LYS A 114 12.73 8.20 17.29
N TYR A 115 12.46 8.91 16.20
CA TYR A 115 12.89 10.27 15.94
C TYR A 115 11.72 11.28 16.00
N GLY A 116 10.54 10.86 16.45
CA GLY A 116 9.34 11.70 16.51
C GLY A 116 8.80 12.13 15.15
N VAL A 117 9.05 11.36 14.10
CA VAL A 117 8.64 11.68 12.72
C VAL A 117 7.96 10.50 12.05
N THR A 118 7.25 10.78 10.95
CA THR A 118 6.56 9.80 10.11
C THR A 118 6.52 10.19 8.63
N ILE A 119 5.96 9.32 7.80
CA ILE A 119 5.55 9.58 6.40
C ILE A 119 4.09 9.16 6.21
N PRO A 120 3.32 9.79 5.30
CA PRO A 120 1.96 9.36 4.95
C PRO A 120 2.02 8.11 4.07
N ALA A 121 2.08 6.93 4.68
CA ALA A 121 2.12 5.66 3.95
C ALA A 121 0.99 4.73 4.38
N GLY A 122 0.87 3.57 3.73
CA GLY A 122 -0.22 2.62 3.95
C GLY A 122 -0.27 2.03 5.36
N THR A 123 -1.40 1.44 5.72
CA THR A 123 -1.67 0.94 7.07
C THR A 123 -1.11 -0.46 7.34
N SER A 124 -0.87 -1.27 6.32
CA SER A 124 -0.45 -2.65 6.48
C SER A 124 1.06 -2.78 6.71
N ALA A 125 1.46 -3.27 7.88
CA ALA A 125 2.85 -3.34 8.33
C ALA A 125 3.78 -4.18 7.43
N SER A 126 3.25 -5.19 6.73
CA SER A 126 4.03 -6.10 5.89
C SER A 126 4.25 -5.59 4.46
N VAL A 127 3.53 -4.55 4.03
CA VAL A 127 3.68 -3.93 2.70
C VAL A 127 5.07 -3.34 2.53
N GLY A 128 5.70 -3.60 1.38
CA GLY A 128 7.00 -3.02 1.04
C GLY A 128 6.88 -1.55 0.62
N ILE A 129 7.77 -0.72 1.14
CA ILE A 129 7.75 0.73 0.89
C ILE A 129 7.83 1.08 -0.60
N VAL A 130 8.63 0.35 -1.39
CA VAL A 130 8.85 0.67 -2.81
C VAL A 130 7.60 0.43 -3.64
N GLY A 131 6.99 -0.78 -3.54
CA GLY A 131 5.80 -1.09 -4.34
C GLY A 131 4.64 -0.15 -4.05
N LEU A 132 4.47 0.23 -2.79
CA LEU A 132 3.48 1.21 -2.36
C LEU A 132 3.75 2.59 -2.99
N THR A 133 4.96 3.12 -2.81
CA THR A 133 5.34 4.47 -3.26
C THR A 133 5.25 4.62 -4.78
N LEU A 134 5.75 3.63 -5.54
CA LEU A 134 5.69 3.65 -7.00
C LEU A 134 4.25 3.62 -7.55
N GLY A 135 3.29 3.16 -6.76
CA GLY A 135 1.85 3.20 -7.08
C GLY A 135 1.10 4.42 -6.52
N GLY A 136 1.80 5.34 -5.86
CA GLY A 136 1.21 6.50 -5.18
C GLY A 136 1.33 6.37 -3.66
N GLY A 137 0.66 5.41 -3.07
CA GLY A 137 0.67 5.12 -1.62
C GLY A 137 -0.35 5.96 -0.85
N ILE A 138 -1.48 5.33 -0.49
CA ILE A 138 -2.56 5.93 0.29
C ILE A 138 -2.48 5.42 1.73
N GLY A 139 -2.68 6.31 2.70
CA GLY A 139 -2.74 5.98 4.13
C GLY A 139 -3.54 6.99 4.95
N MET A 140 -3.58 6.80 6.27
CA MET A 140 -4.40 7.62 7.17
C MET A 140 -3.94 9.08 7.28
N LEU A 141 -2.71 9.39 6.92
CA LEU A 141 -2.19 10.76 6.89
C LEU A 141 -2.22 11.39 5.49
N SER A 142 -2.81 10.72 4.49
CA SER A 142 -2.74 11.22 3.11
C SER A 142 -3.55 12.51 2.90
N ARG A 143 -4.64 12.72 3.61
CA ARG A 143 -5.42 13.97 3.51
C ARG A 143 -4.65 15.16 4.06
N LEU A 144 -3.83 14.94 5.09
CA LEU A 144 -3.03 16.00 5.73
C LEU A 144 -1.73 16.28 4.99
N PHE A 145 -1.01 15.26 4.53
CA PHE A 145 0.35 15.39 4.00
C PHE A 145 0.50 15.01 2.52
N GLY A 146 -0.56 14.53 1.85
CA GLY A 146 -0.48 13.98 0.49
C GLY A 146 -0.17 12.48 0.48
N LEU A 147 0.04 11.92 -0.70
CA LEU A 147 0.39 10.52 -0.89
C LEU A 147 1.85 10.23 -0.49
N THR A 148 2.18 8.96 -0.30
CA THR A 148 3.57 8.56 -0.02
C THR A 148 4.54 9.03 -1.12
N CYS A 149 4.16 8.96 -2.39
CA CYS A 149 4.98 9.43 -3.51
C CYS A 149 5.17 10.94 -3.56
N ASP A 150 4.30 11.72 -2.90
CA ASP A 150 4.41 13.18 -2.83
C ASP A 150 5.51 13.61 -1.85
N GLN A 151 5.90 12.72 -0.95
CA GLN A 151 6.99 12.96 0.00
C GLN A 151 8.36 12.56 -0.54
N LEU A 152 8.43 11.98 -1.76
CA LEU A 152 9.72 11.62 -2.36
C LEU A 152 10.57 12.87 -2.64
N VAL A 153 11.84 12.75 -2.29
CA VAL A 153 12.91 13.73 -2.57
C VAL A 153 13.89 13.16 -3.59
N GLU A 154 14.21 11.88 -3.47
CA GLU A 154 15.16 11.19 -4.35
C GLU A 154 14.82 9.70 -4.46
N VAL A 155 15.09 9.14 -5.62
CA VAL A 155 15.05 7.69 -5.91
C VAL A 155 16.42 7.24 -6.39
N GLU A 156 17.01 6.21 -5.76
CA GLU A 156 18.16 5.49 -6.33
C GLU A 156 17.65 4.24 -7.03
N ILE A 157 18.03 4.06 -8.31
CA ILE A 157 17.48 3.02 -9.18
C ILE A 157 18.57 2.41 -10.05
N VAL A 158 18.55 1.10 -10.21
CA VAL A 158 19.41 0.37 -11.15
C VAL A 158 18.68 0.20 -12.46
N GLN A 159 19.30 0.67 -13.55
CA GLN A 159 18.79 0.54 -14.91
C GLN A 159 19.74 -0.26 -15.79
N ALA A 160 19.16 -0.91 -16.79
CA ALA A 160 19.93 -1.54 -17.87
C ALA A 160 20.69 -0.47 -18.68
N CYS A 161 21.93 -0.75 -19.07
CA CYS A 161 22.70 0.09 -19.98
C CYS A 161 23.52 -0.75 -20.95
N GLY A 162 23.75 -0.24 -22.16
CA GLY A 162 24.46 -0.98 -23.20
C GLY A 162 23.87 -2.39 -23.45
N LYS A 163 24.68 -3.28 -24.04
CA LYS A 163 24.19 -4.62 -24.41
C LYS A 163 23.81 -5.46 -23.17
N PHE A 164 24.67 -5.51 -22.15
CA PHE A 164 24.43 -6.32 -20.94
C PHE A 164 24.75 -5.57 -19.63
N GLY A 165 25.05 -4.27 -19.70
CA GLY A 165 25.44 -3.48 -18.54
C GLY A 165 24.25 -3.14 -17.61
N ALA A 166 24.59 -2.70 -16.41
CA ALA A 166 23.69 -2.07 -15.45
C ALA A 166 24.36 -0.86 -14.86
N LYS A 167 23.61 0.21 -14.64
CA LYS A 167 24.06 1.45 -14.02
C LYS A 167 23.14 1.87 -12.87
N ILE A 168 23.72 2.45 -11.84
CA ILE A 168 22.98 3.08 -10.75
C ILE A 168 22.73 4.53 -11.13
N ILE A 169 21.49 4.98 -11.00
CA ILE A 169 21.03 6.34 -11.32
C ILE A 169 20.35 6.90 -10.09
N ARG A 170 20.51 8.19 -9.84
CA ARG A 170 19.66 8.97 -8.95
C ARG A 170 18.67 9.77 -9.77
N ALA A 171 17.46 9.90 -9.25
CA ALA A 171 16.42 10.71 -9.83
C ALA A 171 15.77 11.58 -8.76
N SER A 172 15.68 12.88 -9.05
CA SER A 172 15.08 13.91 -8.21
C SER A 172 14.44 14.97 -9.09
N GLU A 173 13.91 16.03 -8.53
CA GLU A 173 13.43 17.18 -9.31
C GLU A 173 14.53 17.84 -10.13
N GLN A 174 15.79 17.83 -9.64
CA GLN A 174 16.94 18.47 -10.27
C GLN A 174 17.73 17.54 -11.18
N GLU A 175 17.61 16.22 -11.00
CA GLU A 175 18.39 15.22 -11.75
C GLU A 175 17.47 14.10 -12.25
N ASN A 176 17.53 13.79 -13.55
CA ASN A 176 16.69 12.77 -14.17
C ASN A 176 15.19 12.96 -13.85
N SER A 177 14.68 14.20 -13.95
CA SER A 177 13.35 14.63 -13.49
C SER A 177 12.20 13.83 -14.11
N ASN A 178 12.28 13.42 -15.39
CA ASN A 178 11.28 12.58 -16.05
C ASN A 178 11.20 11.18 -15.39
N LEU A 179 12.34 10.60 -15.01
CA LEU A 179 12.38 9.33 -14.29
C LEU A 179 11.82 9.50 -12.86
N PHE A 180 12.15 10.61 -12.21
CA PHE A 180 11.60 10.96 -10.91
C PHE A 180 10.08 11.10 -10.96
N TRP A 181 9.54 11.84 -11.94
CA TRP A 181 8.11 11.94 -12.19
C TRP A 181 7.46 10.56 -12.35
N ALA A 182 8.04 9.70 -13.19
CA ALA A 182 7.53 8.35 -13.44
C ALA A 182 7.52 7.46 -12.17
N CYS A 183 8.49 7.63 -11.26
CA CYS A 183 8.55 6.91 -9.98
C CYS A 183 7.55 7.43 -8.93
N ARG A 184 6.86 8.55 -9.19
CA ARG A 184 5.86 9.15 -8.30
C ARG A 184 4.44 8.74 -8.71
N GLY A 185 4.12 7.42 -8.62
CA GLY A 185 2.78 6.90 -8.87
C GLY A 185 2.53 6.34 -10.28
N GLY A 186 3.52 6.38 -11.18
CA GLY A 186 3.32 6.02 -12.59
C GLY A 186 3.55 4.58 -12.95
N GLY A 187 3.94 3.78 -12.01
CA GLY A 187 4.31 2.50 -12.51
C GLY A 187 4.62 1.40 -11.56
N GLY A 188 3.97 1.30 -10.47
CA GLY A 188 4.22 0.18 -9.55
C GLY A 188 4.84 -1.04 -10.23
N GLY A 189 5.77 -1.71 -9.61
CA GLY A 189 6.30 -2.95 -10.15
C GLY A 189 7.59 -2.87 -10.98
N GLY A 190 8.32 -1.76 -10.94
CA GLY A 190 9.70 -1.72 -11.47
C GLY A 190 9.81 -1.57 -13.00
N ASN A 191 8.83 -0.93 -13.62
CA ASN A 191 8.81 -0.70 -15.06
C ASN A 191 9.99 0.17 -15.58
N PHE A 192 10.54 1.02 -14.71
CA PHE A 192 11.60 1.97 -15.07
C PHE A 192 12.99 1.56 -14.58
N GLY A 193 13.10 0.45 -13.87
CA GLY A 193 14.32 -0.08 -13.28
C GLY A 193 14.08 -0.72 -11.91
N ILE A 194 15.14 -1.06 -11.22
CA ILE A 194 15.11 -1.72 -9.91
C ILE A 194 15.48 -0.69 -8.84
N VAL A 195 14.49 -0.21 -8.10
CA VAL A 195 14.72 0.76 -7.01
C VAL A 195 15.52 0.09 -5.90
N THR A 196 16.56 0.76 -5.44
CA THR A 196 17.44 0.33 -4.35
C THR A 196 17.24 1.13 -3.07
N SER A 197 16.90 2.42 -3.18
CA SER A 197 16.49 3.23 -2.04
C SER A 197 15.60 4.39 -2.46
N LEU A 198 14.85 4.90 -1.49
CA LEU A 198 13.96 6.06 -1.59
C LEU A 198 14.30 7.04 -0.47
N THR A 199 14.43 8.32 -0.79
CA THR A 199 14.54 9.38 0.22
C THR A 199 13.25 10.17 0.27
N PHE A 200 12.69 10.31 1.48
CA PHE A 200 11.43 11.00 1.74
C PHE A 200 11.64 12.22 2.62
N ARG A 201 10.81 13.24 2.42
CA ARG A 201 10.48 14.21 3.45
C ARG A 201 9.70 13.52 4.56
N VAL A 202 10.02 13.82 5.83
CA VAL A 202 9.31 13.26 6.99
C VAL A 202 8.65 14.39 7.79
N HIS A 203 7.57 14.06 8.49
CA HIS A 203 6.74 15.01 9.23
C HIS A 203 6.81 14.70 10.73
N PRO A 204 6.96 15.72 11.60
CA PRO A 204 6.82 15.55 13.05
C PRO A 204 5.44 15.01 13.39
N ILE A 205 5.39 14.05 14.32
CA ILE A 205 4.14 13.49 14.83
C ILE A 205 4.33 12.99 16.26
N GLN A 206 3.28 13.11 17.06
CA GLN A 206 3.28 12.65 18.46
C GLN A 206 2.03 11.82 18.74
N ASN A 207 1.06 12.37 19.48
CA ASN A 207 -0.23 11.73 19.72
C ASN A 207 -1.21 12.04 18.58
N VAL A 208 -2.15 11.13 18.38
CA VAL A 208 -3.28 11.26 17.48
C VAL A 208 -4.51 10.67 18.13
N SER A 209 -5.69 11.13 17.75
CA SER A 209 -6.95 10.49 18.14
C SER A 209 -7.34 9.44 17.12
N ILE A 210 -7.66 8.25 17.60
CA ILE A 210 -8.25 7.17 16.80
C ILE A 210 -9.71 7.00 17.19
N PHE A 211 -10.54 6.60 16.23
CA PHE A 211 -11.94 6.31 16.52
C PHE A 211 -12.47 5.15 15.67
N SER A 212 -13.54 4.54 16.17
CA SER A 212 -14.37 3.65 15.37
C SER A 212 -15.86 3.89 15.67
N LEU A 213 -16.67 3.81 14.61
CA LEU A 213 -18.13 3.81 14.66
C LEU A 213 -18.63 2.52 14.05
N THR A 214 -19.57 1.86 14.72
CA THR A 214 -20.14 0.61 14.24
C THR A 214 -21.66 0.68 14.25
N TRP A 215 -22.27 0.42 13.10
CA TRP A 215 -23.71 0.27 12.90
C TRP A 215 -24.09 -1.19 12.63
N GLU A 216 -25.35 -1.49 12.87
CA GLU A 216 -25.94 -2.74 12.39
C GLU A 216 -26.25 -2.67 10.89
N TRP A 217 -26.41 -3.82 10.26
CA TRP A 217 -26.72 -3.93 8.84
C TRP A 217 -27.97 -3.16 8.38
N LYS A 218 -28.99 -2.99 9.24
CA LYS A 218 -30.19 -2.21 8.94
C LYS A 218 -29.90 -0.77 8.53
N ASP A 219 -28.82 -0.20 9.03
CA ASP A 219 -28.41 1.19 8.78
C ASP A 219 -27.49 1.35 7.55
N PHE A 220 -27.31 0.29 6.75
CA PHE A 220 -26.33 0.21 5.64
C PHE A 220 -26.38 1.45 4.73
N ILE A 221 -27.56 1.77 4.21
CA ILE A 221 -27.72 2.89 3.25
C ILE A 221 -27.47 4.21 3.95
N ALA A 222 -28.07 4.42 5.12
CA ALA A 222 -27.96 5.67 5.87
C ALA A 222 -26.49 5.94 6.31
N ALA A 223 -25.83 4.95 6.89
CA ALA A 223 -24.44 5.06 7.34
C ALA A 223 -23.48 5.35 6.17
N PHE A 224 -23.63 4.67 5.04
CA PHE A 224 -22.78 4.93 3.88
C PHE A 224 -23.05 6.30 3.26
N GLN A 225 -24.31 6.72 3.12
CA GLN A 225 -24.66 8.04 2.61
C GLN A 225 -24.11 9.15 3.52
N ALA A 226 -24.28 9.03 4.84
CA ALA A 226 -23.72 9.98 5.79
C ALA A 226 -22.20 10.08 5.65
N TRP A 227 -21.50 8.92 5.63
CA TRP A 227 -20.06 8.88 5.55
C TRP A 227 -19.52 9.47 4.23
N GLN A 228 -20.06 9.10 3.07
CA GLN A 228 -19.54 9.61 1.80
C GLN A 228 -19.75 11.10 1.59
N ASN A 229 -20.80 11.68 2.20
CA ASN A 229 -21.09 13.11 2.13
C ASN A 229 -20.32 13.93 3.15
N TRP A 230 -19.74 13.29 4.13
CA TRP A 230 -18.96 13.89 5.23
C TRP A 230 -17.46 13.69 5.07
N ALA A 231 -17.00 12.45 4.91
CA ALA A 231 -15.60 12.08 5.07
C ALA A 231 -14.62 12.76 4.09
N PRO A 232 -14.95 12.99 2.80
CA PRO A 232 -14.06 13.71 1.89
C PRO A 232 -13.95 15.21 2.19
N TYR A 233 -14.93 15.80 2.89
CA TYR A 233 -15.08 17.25 3.01
C TYR A 233 -14.82 17.79 4.42
N ILE A 234 -14.60 16.91 5.40
CA ILE A 234 -14.27 17.27 6.77
C ILE A 234 -12.83 17.80 6.87
N ASP A 235 -12.47 18.36 8.03
CA ASP A 235 -11.12 18.80 8.36
C ASP A 235 -10.06 17.82 7.83
N GLU A 236 -9.05 18.31 7.12
CA GLU A 236 -8.01 17.48 6.47
C GLU A 236 -7.12 16.70 7.46
N ARG A 237 -7.08 17.13 8.74
CA ARG A 237 -6.42 16.40 9.82
C ARG A 237 -7.11 15.06 10.13
N LEU A 238 -8.36 14.87 9.65
CA LEU A 238 -9.13 13.65 9.82
C LEU A 238 -9.17 12.84 8.52
N THR A 239 -8.71 11.60 8.60
CA THR A 239 -8.91 10.61 7.54
C THR A 239 -9.71 9.43 8.09
N SER A 240 -10.68 8.96 7.34
CA SER A 240 -11.47 7.78 7.71
C SER A 240 -11.69 6.82 6.56
N SER A 241 -11.95 5.58 6.92
CA SER A 241 -12.41 4.53 6.01
C SER A 241 -13.74 3.97 6.51
N ILE A 242 -14.60 3.52 5.58
CA ILE A 242 -15.78 2.73 5.89
C ILE A 242 -15.64 1.35 5.26
N GLU A 243 -15.92 0.31 6.01
CA GLU A 243 -15.95 -1.06 5.54
C GLU A 243 -17.37 -1.64 5.65
N LEU A 244 -17.87 -2.08 4.51
CA LEU A 244 -19.19 -2.66 4.33
C LEU A 244 -19.04 -4.18 4.27
N PHE A 245 -19.52 -4.87 5.29
CA PHE A 245 -19.43 -6.33 5.38
C PHE A 245 -20.70 -7.02 4.85
N PRO A 246 -20.67 -8.32 4.57
CA PRO A 246 -21.84 -9.10 4.26
C PRO A 246 -22.89 -9.07 5.38
N LYS A 247 -24.17 -9.24 5.01
CA LYS A 247 -25.31 -9.23 5.95
C LYS A 247 -25.11 -10.22 7.12
N GLN A 248 -24.43 -11.34 6.87
CA GLN A 248 -24.13 -12.35 7.91
C GLN A 248 -23.26 -11.82 9.05
N ARG A 249 -22.49 -10.74 8.83
CA ARG A 249 -21.71 -10.09 9.91
C ARG A 249 -22.51 -9.07 10.71
N ASN A 250 -23.67 -8.66 10.23
CA ASN A 250 -24.52 -7.62 10.82
C ASN A 250 -23.73 -6.36 11.23
N LYS A 251 -22.79 -5.91 10.39
CA LYS A 251 -21.84 -4.85 10.75
C LYS A 251 -21.54 -3.92 9.57
N ILE A 252 -21.48 -2.61 9.85
CA ILE A 252 -20.86 -1.57 9.04
C ILE A 252 -19.89 -0.85 9.99
N GLU A 253 -18.65 -0.63 9.56
CA GLU A 253 -17.63 -0.05 10.42
C GLU A 253 -16.94 1.13 9.75
N VAL A 254 -16.88 2.26 10.45
CA VAL A 254 -16.02 3.39 10.14
C VAL A 254 -14.86 3.39 11.12
N LYS A 255 -13.65 3.53 10.61
CA LYS A 255 -12.45 3.80 11.41
C LYS A 255 -11.76 5.04 10.89
N GLY A 256 -11.20 5.82 11.81
CA GLY A 256 -10.47 7.01 11.41
C GLY A 256 -9.38 7.41 12.39
N GLU A 257 -8.49 8.27 11.87
CA GLU A 257 -7.40 8.91 12.58
C GLU A 257 -7.53 10.43 12.44
N PHE A 258 -7.33 11.13 13.52
CA PHE A 258 -7.33 12.57 13.57
C PHE A 258 -6.06 13.09 14.23
N VAL A 259 -5.34 13.98 13.55
CA VAL A 259 -4.15 14.64 14.10
C VAL A 259 -4.61 15.81 14.95
N GLY A 260 -4.96 15.52 16.19
CA GLY A 260 -5.52 16.45 17.18
C GLY A 260 -6.10 15.68 18.37
N SER A 261 -6.66 16.43 19.33
CA SER A 261 -7.22 15.86 20.56
C SER A 261 -8.62 15.25 20.36
N PRO A 262 -9.07 14.35 21.26
CA PRO A 262 -10.44 13.83 21.24
C PRO A 262 -11.52 14.92 21.38
N SER A 263 -11.23 15.99 22.10
CA SER A 263 -12.16 17.12 22.28
C SER A 263 -12.39 17.91 20.99
N GLU A 264 -11.37 18.01 20.12
CA GLU A 264 -11.52 18.59 18.77
C GLU A 264 -12.20 17.61 17.81
N LEU A 265 -11.95 16.31 17.95
CA LEU A 265 -12.52 15.27 17.09
C LEU A 265 -14.02 15.09 17.30
N TYR A 266 -14.48 15.02 18.55
CA TYR A 266 -15.86 14.64 18.88
C TYR A 266 -16.93 15.48 18.13
N PRO A 267 -16.84 16.81 18.08
CA PRO A 267 -17.80 17.64 17.32
C PRO A 267 -17.81 17.34 15.83
N LEU A 268 -16.67 16.94 15.25
CA LEU A 268 -16.57 16.61 13.84
C LEU A 268 -17.35 15.33 13.47
N LEU A 269 -17.56 14.45 14.44
CA LEU A 269 -18.28 13.18 14.25
C LEU A 269 -19.81 13.31 14.32
N SER A 270 -20.36 14.47 14.72
CA SER A 270 -21.81 14.68 14.94
C SER A 270 -22.68 14.16 13.79
N PRO A 271 -22.39 14.44 12.49
CA PRO A 271 -23.24 13.96 11.40
C PRO A 271 -23.33 12.43 11.30
N LEU A 272 -22.28 11.72 11.72
CA LEU A 272 -22.26 10.27 11.77
C LEU A 272 -22.98 9.73 13.01
N LEU A 273 -22.84 10.40 14.16
CA LEU A 273 -23.48 10.03 15.41
C LEU A 273 -25.00 10.19 15.37
N GLU A 274 -25.49 11.18 14.62
CA GLU A 274 -26.91 11.45 14.40
C GLU A 274 -27.56 10.45 13.41
N THR A 275 -26.74 9.65 12.72
CA THR A 275 -27.21 8.67 11.72
C THR A 275 -27.39 7.30 12.36
N GLY A 276 -28.63 6.84 12.49
CA GLY A 276 -28.92 5.56 13.15
C GLY A 276 -28.54 5.61 14.64
N ASN A 277 -27.95 4.51 15.13
CA ASN A 277 -27.51 4.44 16.52
C ASN A 277 -26.14 3.69 16.60
N PRO A 278 -25.03 4.33 16.14
CA PRO A 278 -23.74 3.68 16.15
C PRO A 278 -23.16 3.55 17.56
N SER A 279 -22.39 2.48 17.80
CA SER A 279 -21.48 2.45 18.92
C SER A 279 -20.21 3.24 18.57
N LEU A 280 -19.75 4.08 19.50
CA LEU A 280 -18.58 4.93 19.34
C LEU A 280 -17.44 4.46 20.26
N PHE A 281 -16.23 4.38 19.71
CA PHE A 281 -14.97 4.31 20.43
C PHE A 281 -14.08 5.48 20.00
N ILE A 282 -13.49 6.19 20.96
CA ILE A 282 -12.45 7.23 20.75
C ILE A 282 -11.35 7.02 21.77
N ASP A 283 -10.10 7.16 21.35
CA ASP A 283 -8.94 7.16 22.23
C ASP A 283 -7.83 8.07 21.68
N GLU A 284 -7.08 8.71 22.58
CA GLU A 284 -5.86 9.43 22.23
C GLU A 284 -4.65 8.54 22.48
N VAL A 285 -3.90 8.28 21.44
CA VAL A 285 -2.78 7.32 21.52
C VAL A 285 -1.50 7.90 20.89
N PRO A 286 -0.32 7.47 21.32
CA PRO A 286 0.90 7.69 20.55
C PRO A 286 0.73 7.17 19.12
N TYR A 287 1.17 7.92 18.11
CA TYR A 287 0.96 7.59 16.69
C TYR A 287 1.38 6.14 16.33
N ILE A 288 2.44 5.61 16.94
CA ILE A 288 2.84 4.21 16.71
C ILE A 288 1.77 3.19 17.14
N LYS A 289 0.89 3.55 18.09
CA LYS A 289 -0.26 2.73 18.50
C LYS A 289 -1.40 2.86 17.50
N ALA A 290 -1.61 4.04 16.91
CA ALA A 290 -2.55 4.22 15.80
C ALA A 290 -2.13 3.36 14.59
N VAL A 291 -0.85 3.34 14.21
CA VAL A 291 -0.33 2.43 13.17
C VAL A 291 -0.66 0.97 13.48
N GLN A 292 -0.60 0.55 14.76
CA GLN A 292 -0.97 -0.82 15.16
C GLN A 292 -2.48 -1.06 15.09
N PHE A 293 -3.30 -0.08 15.44
CA PHE A 293 -4.76 -0.14 15.38
C PHE A 293 -5.29 -0.36 13.96
N PHE A 294 -4.69 0.32 12.96
CA PHE A 294 -5.08 0.19 11.56
C PHE A 294 -4.42 -0.99 10.85
N ASN A 295 -3.44 -1.65 11.46
CA ASN A 295 -2.74 -2.75 10.81
C ASN A 295 -3.65 -3.96 10.61
N SER A 296 -4.06 -4.19 9.37
CA SER A 296 -4.65 -5.47 8.96
C SER A 296 -3.54 -6.52 8.88
N GLY A 297 -3.51 -7.46 9.82
CA GLY A 297 -2.53 -8.55 9.80
C GLY A 297 -2.60 -9.32 8.48
N ASN A 298 -1.56 -9.22 7.64
CA ASN A 298 -1.53 -9.87 6.35
C ASN A 298 -0.83 -11.22 6.46
N ILE A 299 -1.63 -12.27 6.54
CA ILE A 299 -1.19 -13.66 6.40
C ILE A 299 -1.42 -14.06 4.93
N PRO A 300 -0.48 -14.78 4.28
CA PRO A 300 -0.71 -15.30 2.94
C PRO A 300 -1.99 -16.13 2.87
N GLU A 301 -2.88 -15.76 1.96
CA GLU A 301 -4.19 -16.41 1.77
C GLU A 301 -4.61 -16.39 0.29
N LYS A 302 -5.65 -17.14 -0.05
CA LYS A 302 -6.28 -17.05 -1.36
C LYS A 302 -7.30 -15.92 -1.33
N PHE A 303 -7.13 -14.93 -2.22
CA PHE A 303 -8.06 -13.81 -2.33
C PHE A 303 -8.14 -13.26 -3.75
N LYS A 304 -9.18 -12.47 -3.98
CA LYS A 304 -9.30 -11.55 -5.11
C LYS A 304 -9.60 -10.17 -4.56
N ARG A 305 -8.89 -9.17 -5.08
CA ARG A 305 -9.11 -7.76 -4.79
C ARG A 305 -9.16 -6.96 -6.08
N SER A 306 -10.04 -5.97 -6.13
CA SER A 306 -10.15 -5.05 -7.25
C SER A 306 -10.41 -3.66 -6.70
N GLY A 307 -9.69 -2.66 -7.22
CA GLY A 307 -9.80 -1.28 -6.76
C GLY A 307 -10.36 -0.35 -7.82
N SER A 308 -10.97 0.73 -7.38
CA SER A 308 -11.41 1.85 -8.21
C SER A 308 -11.34 3.17 -7.46
N TYR A 309 -11.50 4.28 -8.19
CA TYR A 309 -11.59 5.62 -7.63
C TYR A 309 -12.94 6.23 -7.91
N VAL A 310 -13.52 6.88 -6.91
CA VAL A 310 -14.82 7.55 -6.97
C VAL A 310 -14.60 9.06 -7.02
N TYR A 311 -15.18 9.73 -8.00
CA TYR A 311 -15.01 11.18 -8.24
C TYR A 311 -16.24 12.01 -7.87
N LYS A 312 -17.37 11.37 -7.60
CA LYS A 312 -18.63 11.99 -7.16
C LYS A 312 -19.32 11.02 -6.20
N PRO A 313 -20.13 11.49 -5.26
CA PRO A 313 -20.88 10.62 -4.38
C PRO A 313 -21.64 9.53 -5.14
N ILE A 314 -21.56 8.31 -4.65
CA ILE A 314 -22.25 7.15 -5.24
C ILE A 314 -23.78 7.37 -5.07
N PRO A 315 -24.57 7.32 -6.16
CA PRO A 315 -26.01 7.53 -6.07
C PRO A 315 -26.69 6.40 -5.28
N LEU A 316 -27.87 6.68 -4.72
CA LEU A 316 -28.64 5.74 -3.90
C LEU A 316 -28.76 4.35 -4.57
N LYS A 317 -29.04 4.31 -5.87
CA LYS A 317 -29.12 3.04 -6.63
C LYS A 317 -27.80 2.25 -6.59
N GLY A 318 -26.66 2.93 -6.66
CA GLY A 318 -25.34 2.29 -6.52
C GLY A 318 -25.13 1.69 -5.13
N ILE A 319 -25.54 2.41 -4.07
CA ILE A 319 -25.48 1.93 -2.70
C ILE A 319 -26.39 0.72 -2.49
N GLN A 320 -27.61 0.74 -3.07
CA GLN A 320 -28.53 -0.38 -3.05
C GLN A 320 -27.98 -1.62 -3.77
N ILE A 321 -27.24 -1.43 -4.86
CA ILE A 321 -26.55 -2.52 -5.58
C ILE A 321 -25.45 -3.13 -4.69
N MET A 322 -24.64 -2.33 -4.03
CA MET A 322 -23.63 -2.81 -3.08
C MET A 322 -24.29 -3.60 -1.93
N GLN A 323 -25.37 -3.08 -1.36
CA GLN A 323 -26.14 -3.76 -0.33
C GLN A 323 -26.71 -5.09 -0.83
N TYR A 324 -27.28 -5.12 -2.03
CA TYR A 324 -27.80 -6.35 -2.64
C TYR A 324 -26.72 -7.43 -2.76
N PHE A 325 -25.57 -7.13 -3.35
CA PHE A 325 -24.50 -8.10 -3.50
C PHE A 325 -23.94 -8.58 -2.16
N LEU A 326 -23.74 -7.69 -1.19
CA LEU A 326 -23.28 -8.07 0.15
C LEU A 326 -24.35 -8.85 0.94
N SER A 327 -25.65 -8.67 0.64
CA SER A 327 -26.71 -9.48 1.25
C SER A 327 -26.74 -10.92 0.71
N HIS A 328 -26.21 -11.14 -0.51
CA HIS A 328 -26.12 -12.44 -1.19
C HIS A 328 -24.67 -12.94 -1.28
N ALA A 329 -23.76 -12.36 -0.52
CA ALA A 329 -22.37 -12.79 -0.52
C ALA A 329 -22.25 -14.27 -0.11
N PRO A 330 -21.47 -15.08 -0.84
CA PRO A 330 -21.38 -16.52 -0.60
C PRO A 330 -20.71 -16.88 0.73
N ASN A 331 -19.94 -15.97 1.29
CA ASN A 331 -19.29 -16.13 2.59
C ASN A 331 -19.20 -14.80 3.34
N LYS A 332 -18.79 -14.86 4.61
CA LYS A 332 -18.62 -13.68 5.48
C LYS A 332 -17.31 -12.92 5.27
N ASP A 333 -16.41 -13.40 4.39
CA ASP A 333 -15.05 -12.88 4.23
C ASP A 333 -14.94 -11.92 3.02
N ALA A 334 -16.08 -11.60 2.38
CA ALA A 334 -16.18 -10.50 1.43
C ALA A 334 -16.32 -9.15 2.15
N SER A 335 -15.87 -8.07 1.54
CA SER A 335 -16.16 -6.69 1.96
C SER A 335 -15.98 -5.70 0.82
N ILE A 336 -16.56 -4.51 0.99
CA ILE A 336 -16.26 -3.34 0.16
C ILE A 336 -15.70 -2.28 1.10
N TRP A 337 -14.46 -1.90 0.86
CA TRP A 337 -13.75 -0.92 1.65
C TRP A 337 -13.62 0.40 0.89
N HIS A 338 -13.81 1.51 1.60
CA HIS A 338 -13.69 2.85 1.05
C HIS A 338 -12.83 3.69 1.99
N GLN A 339 -11.95 4.54 1.44
CA GLN A 339 -11.19 5.52 2.21
C GLN A 339 -11.36 6.91 1.61
N SER A 340 -11.62 7.90 2.46
CA SER A 340 -11.69 9.29 2.05
C SER A 340 -10.33 9.79 1.55
N LEU A 341 -10.37 10.53 0.45
CA LEU A 341 -9.25 11.27 -0.14
C LEU A 341 -9.52 12.78 -0.01
N VAL A 342 -9.09 13.58 -0.99
CA VAL A 342 -9.18 15.05 -0.95
C VAL A 342 -8.11 15.63 0.01
N GLY A 343 -8.22 16.90 0.42
CA GLY A 343 -7.17 17.56 1.22
C GLY A 343 -5.87 17.71 0.44
N ALA A 344 -4.73 17.47 1.08
CA ALA A 344 -3.41 17.63 0.45
C ALA A 344 -3.21 16.79 -0.84
N VAL A 345 -3.99 15.71 -1.03
CA VAL A 345 -3.89 14.88 -2.25
C VAL A 345 -4.34 15.65 -3.49
N GLU A 346 -5.40 16.47 -3.40
CA GLU A 346 -5.95 17.22 -4.53
C GLU A 346 -5.23 18.53 -4.81
N ASN A 347 -4.41 19.02 -3.87
CA ASN A 347 -3.62 20.25 -4.02
C ASN A 347 -2.47 20.08 -5.04
N ILE A 348 -2.12 18.85 -5.38
CA ILE A 348 -1.11 18.52 -6.40
C ILE A 348 -1.81 18.35 -7.75
N SER A 349 -1.28 19.03 -8.78
CA SER A 349 -1.81 18.91 -10.14
C SER A 349 -1.70 17.46 -10.65
N PRO A 350 -2.71 16.95 -11.42
CA PRO A 350 -2.64 15.61 -12.00
C PRO A 350 -1.41 15.35 -12.89
N ASN A 351 -0.77 16.39 -13.41
CA ASN A 351 0.42 16.29 -14.26
C ASN A 351 1.73 16.44 -13.51
N GLU A 352 1.72 16.85 -12.23
CA GLU A 352 2.91 17.11 -11.44
C GLU A 352 3.62 15.81 -11.00
N THR A 353 2.86 14.74 -10.91
CA THR A 353 3.35 13.38 -10.67
C THR A 353 2.66 12.42 -11.64
N ALA A 354 3.16 11.21 -11.75
CA ALA A 354 2.51 10.18 -12.56
C ALA A 354 1.23 9.58 -11.92
N TYR A 355 0.92 9.93 -10.67
CA TYR A 355 -0.34 9.55 -10.03
C TYR A 355 -1.47 10.47 -10.52
N PHE A 356 -2.33 9.93 -11.36
CA PHE A 356 -3.38 10.69 -12.06
C PHE A 356 -4.60 11.05 -11.20
N HIS A 357 -4.95 10.21 -10.19
CA HIS A 357 -6.26 10.24 -9.51
C HIS A 357 -6.39 11.32 -8.42
N ARG A 358 -5.87 12.53 -8.68
CA ARG A 358 -5.83 13.65 -7.72
C ARG A 358 -7.19 14.20 -7.31
N LYS A 359 -8.18 14.12 -8.22
CA LYS A 359 -9.54 14.60 -7.99
C LYS A 359 -10.52 13.54 -7.50
N ALA A 360 -10.02 12.35 -7.18
CA ALA A 360 -10.84 11.31 -6.58
C ALA A 360 -11.19 11.68 -5.13
N ILE A 361 -12.46 11.54 -4.77
CA ILE A 361 -12.95 11.81 -3.41
C ILE A 361 -12.85 10.58 -2.50
N ILE A 362 -12.87 9.37 -3.08
CA ILE A 362 -12.80 8.11 -2.36
C ILE A 362 -11.92 7.11 -3.16
N ALA A 363 -11.05 6.40 -2.47
CA ALA A 363 -10.45 5.15 -2.96
C ALA A 363 -11.33 3.99 -2.50
N GLN A 364 -11.65 3.07 -3.41
CA GLN A 364 -12.56 1.95 -3.15
C GLN A 364 -11.88 0.63 -3.48
N GLU A 365 -12.11 -0.40 -2.66
CA GLU A 365 -11.60 -1.76 -2.88
C GLU A 365 -12.70 -2.79 -2.63
N TYR A 366 -12.87 -3.72 -3.56
CA TYR A 366 -13.69 -4.92 -3.43
C TYR A 366 -12.79 -6.07 -3.02
N ILE A 367 -13.15 -6.75 -1.94
CA ILE A 367 -12.30 -7.75 -1.28
C ILE A 367 -13.10 -9.03 -1.13
N THR A 368 -12.48 -10.17 -1.47
CA THR A 368 -12.98 -11.48 -1.12
C THR A 368 -11.83 -12.43 -0.87
N SER A 369 -11.97 -13.33 0.11
CA SER A 369 -10.99 -14.38 0.38
C SER A 369 -11.68 -15.74 0.58
N TRP A 370 -10.90 -16.83 0.43
CA TRP A 370 -11.39 -18.18 0.60
C TRP A 370 -10.28 -19.14 1.05
N LYS A 371 -10.66 -20.20 1.77
CA LYS A 371 -9.70 -21.17 2.33
C LYS A 371 -9.45 -22.36 1.43
N CYS A 372 -10.48 -22.91 0.78
CA CYS A 372 -10.42 -24.13 -0.01
C CYS A 372 -10.86 -23.87 -1.46
N ASP A 373 -10.27 -24.57 -2.44
CA ASP A 373 -10.69 -24.55 -3.85
C ASP A 373 -11.85 -25.58 -4.07
N VAL A 374 -12.92 -25.51 -3.29
CA VAL A 374 -14.13 -26.27 -3.54
C VAL A 374 -15.00 -25.57 -4.60
N GLU A 375 -15.85 -26.31 -5.28
CA GLU A 375 -16.65 -25.82 -6.42
C GLU A 375 -17.55 -24.65 -6.03
N GLU A 376 -18.06 -24.62 -4.79
CA GLU A 376 -18.80 -23.50 -4.21
C GLU A 376 -18.02 -22.18 -4.21
N ASN A 377 -16.67 -22.21 -4.19
CA ASN A 377 -15.83 -21.02 -4.19
C ASN A 377 -15.45 -20.55 -5.62
N ARG A 378 -15.80 -21.30 -6.68
CA ARG A 378 -15.57 -20.86 -8.08
C ARG A 378 -16.48 -19.69 -8.47
N ASN A 379 -17.64 -19.56 -7.84
CA ASN A 379 -18.57 -18.46 -8.05
C ASN A 379 -18.16 -17.16 -7.33
N ILE A 380 -17.03 -17.18 -6.60
CA ILE A 380 -16.47 -16.03 -5.87
C ILE A 380 -15.46 -15.24 -6.74
N ARG A 381 -15.08 -15.77 -7.91
CA ARG A 381 -14.09 -15.15 -8.80
C ARG A 381 -14.65 -14.05 -9.70
#